data_c04771d29ea2f32251f2eea70fdf688b
#
_entry.id   c04771d29ea2f32251f2eea70fdf688b
#
_cell.length_a   1.000
_cell.length_b   1.000
_cell.length_c   1.000
_cell.angle_alpha   90.00
_cell.angle_beta   90.00
_cell.angle_gamma   90.00
#
_symmetry.space_group_name_H-M   'P 1'
#
loop_
_entity.id
_entity.type
_entity.pdbx_description
1 polymer ?
#
loop_
_entity_poly.entity_id
_entity_poly.type
_entity_poly.pdbx_seq_one_letter_code
_entity_poly.pdbx_strand_id
1 'polypeptide(L)'
;MNQEITCPLFPLTINVLPGALLPLQIFEPRYIDMVKTCLSKSEGFCIVLSKPDHQKNNGLPDHHDIATYVEIIDFDQLDNGLLGITVQGKYKLRIQERWLQPDNLLLGKGLMIEEDAEDLSEDSRYSDMWSMVKEITNHPEIKKLNLELNLKSSFSVCYILASVLPLTAQEKQIILELDKNQDKLEYLKKIIKKLGG
;
A
#
# COMPACT_ATOMS: atom_id res chain seq x y z
N MET A 1 7.19 20.70 5.02
CA MET A 1 5.74 21.06 5.11
C MET A 1 4.96 19.84 4.73
N ASN A 2 4.15 19.29 5.65
CA ASN A 2 3.35 18.12 5.33
C ASN A 2 2.31 18.49 4.25
N GLN A 3 2.42 17.90 3.07
CA GLN A 3 1.49 18.13 1.97
C GLN A 3 0.13 17.53 2.32
N GLU A 4 -0.91 18.37 2.30
CA GLU A 4 -2.30 17.96 2.48
C GLU A 4 -2.88 17.53 1.14
N ILE A 5 -3.51 16.36 1.11
CA ILE A 5 -4.03 15.74 -0.12
C ILE A 5 -5.49 15.35 0.11
N THR A 6 -6.35 15.68 -0.85
CA THR A 6 -7.72 15.18 -0.92
C THR A 6 -7.83 14.21 -2.07
N CYS A 7 -8.28 12.99 -1.82
CA CYS A 7 -8.37 11.94 -2.83
C CYS A 7 -9.52 10.95 -2.55
N PRO A 8 -9.95 10.18 -3.55
CA PRO A 8 -10.86 9.06 -3.32
C PRO A 8 -10.24 8.03 -2.39
N LEU A 9 -11.07 7.42 -1.54
CA LEU A 9 -10.70 6.28 -0.71
C LEU A 9 -11.35 5.02 -1.26
N PHE A 10 -10.56 3.98 -1.45
CA PHE A 10 -11.00 2.67 -1.90
C PHE A 10 -10.83 1.65 -0.77
N PRO A 11 -11.89 1.35 0.00
CA PRO A 11 -11.83 0.39 1.10
C PRO A 11 -11.70 -1.04 0.57
N LEU A 12 -10.67 -1.75 1.03
CA LEU A 12 -10.42 -3.16 0.70
C LEU A 12 -10.17 -3.98 1.97
N THR A 13 -10.30 -5.29 1.85
CA THR A 13 -9.89 -6.26 2.89
C THR A 13 -8.41 -6.63 2.83
N ILE A 14 -7.71 -6.11 1.84
CA ILE A 14 -6.26 -6.22 1.65
C ILE A 14 -5.67 -4.82 1.55
N ASN A 15 -4.39 -4.70 1.84
CA ASN A 15 -3.64 -3.45 1.64
C ASN A 15 -2.52 -3.63 0.62
N VAL A 16 -2.10 -2.51 0.06
CA VAL A 16 -0.90 -2.40 -0.77
C VAL A 16 0.12 -1.57 -0.02
N LEU A 17 1.37 -1.98 -0.06
CA LEU A 17 2.47 -1.23 0.57
C LEU A 17 3.15 -0.32 -0.47
N PRO A 18 3.81 0.76 -0.07
CA PRO A 18 4.60 1.57 -0.98
C PRO A 18 5.61 0.72 -1.77
N GLY A 19 5.66 0.92 -3.09
CA GLY A 19 6.46 0.13 -4.04
C GLY A 19 5.79 -1.13 -4.56
N ALA A 20 4.78 -1.68 -3.88
CA ALA A 20 4.10 -2.91 -4.30
C ALA A 20 3.09 -2.65 -5.43
N LEU A 21 2.85 -3.69 -6.23
CA LEU A 21 1.82 -3.73 -7.25
C LEU A 21 0.60 -4.49 -6.75
N LEU A 22 -0.59 -4.02 -7.15
CA LEU A 22 -1.85 -4.70 -6.85
C LEU A 22 -2.78 -4.67 -8.07
N PRO A 23 -3.09 -5.84 -8.66
CA PRO A 23 -4.13 -5.94 -9.69
C PRO A 23 -5.51 -5.89 -9.03
N LEU A 24 -6.43 -5.15 -9.64
CA LEU A 24 -7.80 -4.96 -9.15
C LEU A 24 -8.79 -5.15 -10.31
N GLN A 25 -9.95 -5.73 -10.01
CA GLN A 25 -11.11 -5.78 -10.91
C GLN A 25 -12.14 -4.77 -10.42
N ILE A 26 -12.52 -3.86 -11.29
CA ILE A 26 -13.43 -2.76 -10.97
C ILE A 26 -14.79 -3.05 -11.62
N PHE A 27 -15.85 -3.14 -10.81
CA PHE A 27 -17.20 -3.45 -11.28
C PHE A 27 -18.28 -2.49 -10.76
N GLU A 28 -18.04 -1.77 -9.65
CA GLU A 28 -19.00 -0.80 -9.14
C GLU A 28 -18.91 0.51 -9.94
N PRO A 29 -20.05 1.09 -10.40
CA PRO A 29 -20.06 2.31 -11.22
C PRO A 29 -19.26 3.47 -10.62
N ARG A 30 -19.39 3.72 -9.31
CA ARG A 30 -18.65 4.78 -8.61
C ARG A 30 -17.13 4.63 -8.73
N TYR A 31 -16.62 3.39 -8.69
CA TYR A 31 -15.18 3.13 -8.83
C TYR A 31 -14.74 3.16 -10.30
N ILE A 32 -15.59 2.77 -11.24
CA ILE A 32 -15.31 2.95 -12.67
C ILE A 32 -15.13 4.44 -13.00
N ASP A 33 -16.02 5.30 -12.50
CA ASP A 33 -15.95 6.74 -12.73
C ASP A 33 -14.79 7.39 -11.97
N MET A 34 -14.45 6.90 -10.78
CA MET A 34 -13.23 7.25 -10.05
C MET A 34 -11.98 6.96 -10.90
N VAL A 35 -11.85 5.75 -11.45
CA VAL A 35 -10.70 5.34 -12.27
C VAL A 35 -10.58 6.22 -13.51
N LYS A 36 -11.69 6.48 -14.24
CA LYS A 36 -11.70 7.40 -15.39
C LYS A 36 -11.21 8.79 -15.01
N THR A 37 -11.68 9.30 -13.87
CA THR A 37 -11.30 10.63 -13.37
C THR A 37 -9.81 10.66 -13.01
N CYS A 38 -9.31 9.66 -12.29
CA CYS A 38 -7.89 9.55 -11.94
C CYS A 38 -7.00 9.52 -13.19
N LEU A 39 -7.34 8.68 -14.18
CA LEU A 39 -6.60 8.58 -15.43
C LEU A 39 -6.61 9.91 -16.22
N SER A 40 -7.78 10.58 -16.30
CA SER A 40 -7.90 11.84 -17.05
C SER A 40 -7.10 12.99 -16.46
N LYS A 41 -6.89 12.98 -15.13
CA LYS A 41 -6.17 14.02 -14.39
C LYS A 41 -4.73 13.65 -14.07
N SER A 42 -4.30 12.42 -14.38
CA SER A 42 -3.01 11.87 -13.93
C SER A 42 -2.88 11.95 -12.40
N GLU A 43 -3.97 11.64 -11.70
CA GLU A 43 -4.05 11.58 -10.24
C GLU A 43 -4.24 10.12 -9.80
N GLY A 44 -3.94 9.84 -8.53
CA GLY A 44 -4.20 8.55 -7.91
C GLY A 44 -5.36 8.60 -6.91
N PHE A 45 -5.45 7.55 -6.12
CA PHE A 45 -6.43 7.41 -5.04
C PHE A 45 -5.78 6.67 -3.85
N CYS A 46 -6.47 6.61 -2.71
CA CYS A 46 -5.97 5.88 -1.56
C CYS A 46 -6.65 4.53 -1.40
N ILE A 47 -5.85 3.50 -1.13
CA ILE A 47 -6.34 2.22 -0.64
C ILE A 47 -6.28 2.25 0.88
N VAL A 48 -7.42 1.95 1.53
CA VAL A 48 -7.58 1.88 2.98
C VAL A 48 -8.00 0.47 3.39
N LEU A 49 -7.37 -0.07 4.43
CA LEU A 49 -7.76 -1.37 4.97
C LEU A 49 -9.04 -1.24 5.79
N SER A 50 -10.10 -1.94 5.36
CA SER A 50 -11.36 -2.01 6.10
C SER A 50 -11.17 -2.73 7.43
N LYS A 51 -11.81 -2.24 8.49
CA LYS A 51 -11.86 -2.94 9.77
C LYS A 51 -12.93 -4.03 9.76
N PRO A 52 -12.69 -5.17 10.44
CA PRO A 52 -13.59 -6.32 10.40
C PRO A 52 -14.99 -6.06 10.95
N ASP A 53 -15.10 -5.20 11.96
CA ASP A 53 -16.38 -4.82 12.55
C ASP A 53 -16.99 -3.67 11.73
N HIS A 54 -17.99 -4.02 10.93
CA HIS A 54 -18.79 -3.10 10.12
C HIS A 54 -19.67 -2.15 10.95
N GLN A 55 -19.20 -1.68 12.08
CA GLN A 55 -19.86 -0.58 12.77
C GLN A 55 -19.62 0.68 11.94
N LYS A 56 -20.66 1.03 11.17
CA LYS A 56 -20.66 2.32 10.46
C LYS A 56 -20.48 3.43 11.49
N ASN A 57 -19.32 4.00 11.56
CA ASN A 57 -19.07 5.18 12.36
C ASN A 57 -19.74 6.37 11.65
N ASN A 58 -20.85 6.86 12.18
CA ASN A 58 -21.68 7.92 11.56
C ASN A 58 -22.14 7.62 10.12
N GLY A 59 -22.41 6.35 9.78
CA GLY A 59 -22.86 5.97 8.44
C GLY A 59 -21.73 5.76 7.41
N LEU A 60 -20.48 6.02 7.77
CA LEU A 60 -19.30 5.82 6.92
C LEU A 60 -18.67 4.44 7.14
N PRO A 61 -18.09 3.82 6.11
CA PRO A 61 -17.29 2.61 6.26
C PRO A 61 -16.15 2.83 7.25
N ASP A 62 -15.95 1.91 8.19
CA ASP A 62 -14.81 1.98 9.09
C ASP A 62 -13.56 1.36 8.44
N HIS A 63 -12.43 2.05 8.59
CA HIS A 63 -11.14 1.66 8.04
C HIS A 63 -10.00 2.18 8.92
N HIS A 64 -8.79 1.68 8.67
CA HIS A 64 -7.58 2.22 9.28
C HIS A 64 -7.29 3.63 8.79
N ASP A 65 -6.69 4.47 9.63
CA ASP A 65 -6.42 5.87 9.29
C ASP A 65 -5.15 6.03 8.43
N ILE A 66 -4.23 5.05 8.47
CA ILE A 66 -3.07 5.04 7.59
C ILE A 66 -3.42 4.30 6.31
N ALA A 67 -3.36 5.04 5.21
CA ALA A 67 -3.66 4.59 3.86
C ALA A 67 -2.40 4.57 2.99
N THR A 68 -2.45 3.86 1.88
CA THR A 68 -1.45 3.97 0.81
C THR A 68 -2.07 4.72 -0.37
N TYR A 69 -1.46 5.82 -0.76
CA TYR A 69 -1.76 6.48 -2.04
C TYR A 69 -1.19 5.63 -3.16
N VAL A 70 -2.00 5.39 -4.19
CA VAL A 70 -1.65 4.55 -5.33
C VAL A 70 -1.86 5.31 -6.64
N GLU A 71 -1.06 4.96 -7.64
CA GLU A 71 -1.25 5.41 -9.02
C GLU A 71 -1.60 4.21 -9.90
N ILE A 72 -2.46 4.45 -10.89
CA ILE A 72 -2.81 3.45 -11.90
C ILE A 72 -1.67 3.42 -12.91
N ILE A 73 -0.98 2.27 -13.01
CA ILE A 73 0.15 2.08 -13.93
C ILE A 73 -0.24 1.29 -15.19
N ASP A 74 -1.36 0.57 -15.13
CA ASP A 74 -1.86 -0.22 -16.25
C ASP A 74 -3.37 -0.42 -16.12
N PHE A 75 -4.06 -0.56 -17.26
CA PHE A 75 -5.49 -0.90 -17.31
C PHE A 75 -5.83 -1.67 -18.58
N ASP A 76 -6.78 -2.59 -18.48
CA ASP A 76 -7.26 -3.41 -19.60
C ASP A 76 -8.70 -3.84 -19.37
N GLN A 77 -9.37 -4.27 -20.45
CA GLN A 77 -10.63 -4.96 -20.36
C GLN A 77 -10.39 -6.46 -20.18
N LEU A 78 -10.84 -7.01 -19.05
CA LEU A 78 -10.71 -8.42 -18.76
C LEU A 78 -11.65 -9.28 -19.63
N ASP A 79 -11.36 -10.58 -19.77
CA ASP A 79 -12.17 -11.53 -20.55
C ASP A 79 -13.63 -11.59 -20.14
N ASN A 80 -13.92 -11.30 -18.85
CA ASN A 80 -15.29 -11.20 -18.30
C ASN A 80 -15.97 -9.87 -18.58
N GLY A 81 -15.33 -8.96 -19.33
CA GLY A 81 -15.85 -7.64 -19.68
C GLY A 81 -15.66 -6.58 -18.58
N LEU A 82 -15.11 -6.92 -17.42
CA LEU A 82 -14.83 -5.97 -16.35
C LEU A 82 -13.58 -5.13 -16.63
N LEU A 83 -13.49 -3.97 -16.00
CA LEU A 83 -12.29 -3.14 -16.02
C LEU A 83 -11.24 -3.73 -15.06
N GLY A 84 -10.11 -4.16 -15.59
CA GLY A 84 -8.91 -4.49 -14.85
C GLY A 84 -8.00 -3.26 -14.73
N ILE A 85 -7.43 -3.03 -13.56
CA ILE A 85 -6.38 -2.04 -13.37
C ILE A 85 -5.23 -2.65 -12.57
N THR A 86 -4.02 -2.19 -12.80
CA THR A 86 -2.88 -2.44 -11.91
C THR A 86 -2.46 -1.13 -11.28
N VAL A 87 -2.43 -1.11 -9.95
CA VAL A 87 -2.00 0.06 -9.19
C VAL A 87 -0.64 -0.19 -8.55
N GLN A 88 0.14 0.88 -8.37
CA GLN A 88 1.39 0.89 -7.62
C GLN A 88 1.26 1.76 -6.39
N GLY A 89 1.62 1.22 -5.21
CA GLY A 89 1.75 2.00 -3.99
C GLY A 89 2.86 3.04 -4.09
N LYS A 90 2.59 4.28 -3.72
CA LYS A 90 3.55 5.39 -3.79
C LYS A 90 4.04 5.82 -2.42
N TYR A 91 3.15 6.29 -1.58
CA TYR A 91 3.48 6.81 -0.25
C TYR A 91 2.31 6.64 0.72
N LYS A 92 2.59 6.84 2.00
CA LYS A 92 1.58 6.78 3.06
C LYS A 92 0.86 8.11 3.23
N LEU A 93 -0.43 8.03 3.57
CA LEU A 93 -1.26 9.15 3.98
C LEU A 93 -1.92 8.84 5.32
N ARG A 94 -1.93 9.82 6.24
CA ARG A 94 -2.77 9.77 7.43
C ARG A 94 -4.08 10.48 7.13
N ILE A 95 -5.17 9.72 7.00
CA ILE A 95 -6.51 10.25 6.76
C ILE A 95 -7.00 10.94 8.03
N GLN A 96 -7.39 12.21 7.91
CA GLN A 96 -7.88 13.04 9.00
C GLN A 96 -9.39 13.28 8.91
N GLU A 97 -9.88 13.44 7.70
CA GLU A 97 -11.29 13.68 7.41
C GLU A 97 -11.77 12.73 6.32
N ARG A 98 -13.05 12.35 6.37
CA ARG A 98 -13.69 11.52 5.35
C ARG A 98 -15.16 11.86 5.18
N TRP A 99 -15.67 11.75 3.98
CA TRP A 99 -17.08 11.98 3.65
C TRP A 99 -17.50 11.20 2.41
N LEU A 100 -18.82 11.03 2.22
CA LEU A 100 -19.37 10.43 1.00
C LEU A 100 -19.79 11.52 0.02
N GLN A 101 -19.52 11.26 -1.25
CA GLN A 101 -20.14 12.00 -2.35
C GLN A 101 -21.59 11.49 -2.60
N PRO A 102 -22.39 12.23 -3.40
CA PRO A 102 -23.77 11.81 -3.72
C PRO A 102 -23.89 10.44 -4.38
N ASP A 103 -22.85 9.98 -5.09
CA ASP A 103 -22.73 8.65 -5.71
C ASP A 103 -22.23 7.57 -4.74
N ASN A 104 -22.07 7.91 -3.46
CA ASN A 104 -21.49 7.10 -2.40
C ASN A 104 -19.99 6.78 -2.59
N LEU A 105 -19.26 7.52 -3.42
CA LEU A 105 -17.80 7.44 -3.43
C LEU A 105 -17.26 8.05 -2.13
N LEU A 106 -16.44 7.29 -1.42
CA LEU A 106 -15.78 7.78 -0.21
C LEU A 106 -14.59 8.67 -0.60
N LEU A 107 -14.56 9.87 -0.08
CA LEU A 107 -13.41 10.79 -0.17
C LEU A 107 -12.74 10.92 1.17
N GLY A 108 -11.45 11.19 1.14
CA GLY A 108 -10.67 11.50 2.31
C GLY A 108 -9.73 12.68 2.09
N LYS A 109 -9.44 13.38 3.19
CA LYS A 109 -8.42 14.41 3.26
C LYS A 109 -7.39 13.97 4.29
N GLY A 110 -6.12 14.01 3.92
CA GLY A 110 -5.07 13.52 4.77
C GLY A 110 -3.74 14.22 4.56
N LEU A 111 -2.80 13.89 5.42
CA LEU A 111 -1.43 14.38 5.36
C LEU A 111 -0.49 13.29 4.87
N MET A 112 0.37 13.65 3.94
CA MET A 112 1.45 12.76 3.51
C MET A 112 2.39 12.51 4.69
N ILE A 113 2.73 11.23 4.91
CA ILE A 113 3.70 10.81 5.92
C ILE A 113 5.03 10.56 5.22
N GLU A 114 6.04 11.31 5.63
CA GLU A 114 7.41 11.04 5.20
C GLU A 114 7.93 9.75 5.85
N GLU A 115 8.63 8.94 5.09
CA GLU A 115 9.29 7.75 5.62
C GLU A 115 10.55 8.14 6.40
N ASP A 116 10.86 7.32 7.41
CA ASP A 116 12.10 7.47 8.17
C ASP A 116 13.31 7.36 7.24
N ALA A 117 14.21 8.33 7.33
CA ALA A 117 15.41 8.40 6.50
C ALA A 117 16.58 7.56 7.07
N GLU A 118 16.41 6.93 8.24
CA GLU A 118 17.46 6.13 8.87
C GLU A 118 17.88 4.95 7.96
N ASP A 119 19.16 4.90 7.63
CA ASP A 119 19.75 3.80 6.87
C ASP A 119 20.34 2.74 7.83
N LEU A 120 19.73 1.56 7.82
CA LEU A 120 20.13 0.41 8.64
C LEU A 120 20.78 -0.71 7.80
N SER A 121 21.22 -0.41 6.57
CA SER A 121 21.79 -1.41 5.65
C SER A 121 23.10 -2.03 6.15
N GLU A 122 23.87 -1.30 6.93
CA GLU A 122 25.13 -1.75 7.52
C GLU A 122 24.94 -2.41 8.91
N ASP A 123 23.70 -2.42 9.43
CA ASP A 123 23.43 -3.03 10.72
C ASP A 123 23.36 -4.57 10.60
N SER A 124 24.36 -5.23 11.20
CA SER A 124 24.50 -6.69 11.15
C SER A 124 23.28 -7.45 11.69
N ARG A 125 22.47 -6.82 12.54
CA ARG A 125 21.22 -7.41 13.07
C ARG A 125 20.20 -7.74 11.98
N TYR A 126 20.31 -7.09 10.83
CA TYR A 126 19.34 -7.19 9.73
C TYR A 126 19.95 -7.68 8.42
N SER A 127 21.24 -8.06 8.39
CA SER A 127 21.95 -8.49 7.19
C SER A 127 21.22 -9.57 6.38
N ASP A 128 20.57 -10.51 7.09
CA ASP A 128 19.79 -11.59 6.46
C ASP A 128 18.61 -11.04 5.64
N MET A 129 17.97 -9.98 6.11
CA MET A 129 16.84 -9.35 5.40
C MET A 129 17.29 -8.71 4.09
N TRP A 130 18.44 -8.02 4.08
CA TRP A 130 19.04 -7.48 2.85
C TRP A 130 19.44 -8.59 1.88
N SER A 131 19.96 -9.71 2.39
CA SER A 131 20.28 -10.87 1.56
C SER A 131 19.03 -11.47 0.93
N MET A 132 17.95 -11.65 1.70
CA MET A 132 16.66 -12.12 1.20
C MET A 132 16.10 -11.21 0.10
N VAL A 133 16.13 -9.89 0.31
CA VAL A 133 15.64 -8.94 -0.71
C VAL A 133 16.48 -9.00 -1.98
N LYS A 134 17.80 -9.10 -1.87
CA LYS A 134 18.69 -9.27 -3.03
C LYS A 134 18.37 -10.54 -3.83
N GLU A 135 18.07 -11.65 -3.16
CA GLU A 135 17.65 -12.90 -3.83
C GLU A 135 16.31 -12.71 -4.55
N ILE A 136 15.31 -12.14 -3.85
CA ILE A 136 13.97 -11.88 -4.42
C ILE A 136 14.09 -10.99 -5.65
N THR A 137 14.81 -9.87 -5.55
CA THR A 137 14.93 -8.88 -6.64
C THR A 137 15.76 -9.40 -7.81
N ASN A 138 16.61 -10.39 -7.59
CA ASN A 138 17.36 -11.08 -8.65
C ASN A 138 16.54 -12.13 -9.38
N HIS A 139 15.38 -12.54 -8.86
CA HIS A 139 14.53 -13.51 -9.51
C HIS A 139 14.04 -13.00 -10.90
N PRO A 140 14.10 -13.82 -11.98
CA PRO A 140 13.77 -13.38 -13.33
C PRO A 140 12.38 -12.77 -13.47
N GLU A 141 11.38 -13.31 -12.79
CA GLU A 141 9.99 -12.81 -12.84
C GLU A 141 9.85 -11.42 -12.18
N ILE A 142 10.60 -11.16 -11.11
CA ILE A 142 10.60 -9.84 -10.45
C ILE A 142 11.32 -8.82 -11.33
N LYS A 143 12.42 -9.21 -11.97
CA LYS A 143 13.13 -8.33 -12.91
C LYS A 143 12.28 -7.90 -14.10
N LYS A 144 11.38 -8.76 -14.60
CA LYS A 144 10.45 -8.41 -15.68
C LYS A 144 9.48 -7.28 -15.31
N LEU A 145 9.20 -7.09 -14.03
CA LEU A 145 8.30 -6.04 -13.56
C LEU A 145 8.92 -4.64 -13.62
N ASN A 146 10.22 -4.51 -13.91
CA ASN A 146 10.96 -3.24 -13.99
C ASN A 146 10.68 -2.29 -12.81
N LEU A 147 10.53 -2.84 -11.61
CA LEU A 147 10.29 -2.05 -10.41
C LEU A 147 11.54 -1.25 -10.04
N GLU A 148 11.39 0.05 -9.86
CA GLU A 148 12.43 0.89 -9.27
C GLU A 148 12.54 0.62 -7.76
N LEU A 149 13.33 -0.39 -7.41
CA LEU A 149 13.53 -0.80 -6.02
C LEU A 149 14.75 -0.11 -5.43
N ASN A 150 14.53 0.78 -4.48
CA ASN A 150 15.64 1.41 -3.75
C ASN A 150 16.11 0.49 -2.61
N LEU A 151 17.05 -0.40 -2.91
CA LEU A 151 17.60 -1.35 -1.94
C LEU A 151 18.51 -0.71 -0.87
N LYS A 152 18.82 0.59 -0.99
CA LYS A 152 19.58 1.35 0.02
C LYS A 152 18.67 1.94 1.10
N SER A 153 17.37 1.97 0.86
CA SER A 153 16.40 2.51 1.81
C SER A 153 15.85 1.40 2.70
N SER A 154 15.99 1.56 4.00
CA SER A 154 15.52 0.58 5.00
C SER A 154 14.02 0.37 4.94
N PHE A 155 13.21 1.43 4.73
CA PHE A 155 11.77 1.28 4.57
C PHE A 155 11.40 0.50 3.29
N SER A 156 12.13 0.70 2.18
CA SER A 156 11.88 -0.04 0.95
C SER A 156 12.13 -1.54 1.13
N VAL A 157 13.19 -1.92 1.82
CA VAL A 157 13.49 -3.32 2.17
C VAL A 157 12.36 -3.91 3.01
N CYS A 158 11.86 -3.17 4.01
CA CYS A 158 10.72 -3.59 4.81
C CYS A 158 9.47 -3.84 3.97
N TYR A 159 9.13 -2.93 3.05
CA TYR A 159 7.94 -3.05 2.23
C TYR A 159 8.04 -4.17 1.18
N ILE A 160 9.23 -4.38 0.59
CA ILE A 160 9.47 -5.50 -0.33
C ILE A 160 9.25 -6.82 0.41
N LEU A 161 9.90 -7.02 1.56
CA LEU A 161 9.73 -8.24 2.36
C LEU A 161 8.27 -8.43 2.79
N ALA A 162 7.63 -7.39 3.31
CA ALA A 162 6.24 -7.47 3.73
C ALA A 162 5.26 -7.74 2.57
N SER A 163 5.62 -7.40 1.33
CA SER A 163 4.80 -7.66 0.15
C SER A 163 4.87 -9.11 -0.31
N VAL A 164 6.04 -9.76 -0.19
CA VAL A 164 6.27 -11.11 -0.69
C VAL A 164 6.11 -12.21 0.38
N LEU A 165 6.27 -11.87 1.65
CA LEU A 165 6.03 -12.81 2.74
C LEU A 165 4.52 -13.07 2.93
N PRO A 166 4.12 -14.28 3.39
CA PRO A 166 2.72 -14.65 3.62
C PRO A 166 2.15 -13.96 4.87
N LEU A 167 2.15 -12.62 4.88
CA LEU A 167 1.61 -11.82 5.95
C LEU A 167 0.12 -11.59 5.77
N THR A 168 -0.62 -11.57 6.88
CA THR A 168 -2.02 -11.13 6.90
C THR A 168 -2.12 -9.64 6.56
N ALA A 169 -3.31 -9.21 6.14
CA ALA A 169 -3.58 -7.79 5.89
C ALA A 169 -3.32 -6.93 7.15
N GLN A 170 -3.65 -7.47 8.33
CA GLN A 170 -3.41 -6.79 9.60
C GLN A 170 -1.91 -6.64 9.91
N GLU A 171 -1.09 -7.67 9.67
CA GLU A 171 0.35 -7.59 9.86
C GLU A 171 1.00 -6.59 8.89
N LYS A 172 0.54 -6.55 7.63
CA LYS A 172 0.97 -5.53 6.66
C LYS A 172 0.56 -4.12 7.09
N GLN A 173 -0.65 -3.98 7.66
CA GLN A 173 -1.14 -2.70 8.18
C GLN A 173 -0.28 -2.21 9.36
N ILE A 174 0.10 -3.09 10.28
CA ILE A 174 1.01 -2.74 11.38
C ILE A 174 2.33 -2.19 10.83
N ILE A 175 2.93 -2.86 9.83
CA ILE A 175 4.18 -2.39 9.20
C ILE A 175 3.99 -1.02 8.53
N LEU A 176 2.85 -0.79 7.90
CA LEU A 176 2.51 0.48 7.28
C LEU A 176 2.38 1.61 8.32
N GLU A 177 1.81 1.31 9.50
CA GLU A 177 1.57 2.26 10.60
C GLU A 177 2.82 2.60 11.42
N LEU A 178 3.83 1.72 11.43
CA LEU A 178 5.08 1.99 12.12
C LEU A 178 5.83 3.14 11.44
N ASP A 179 6.32 4.10 12.25
CA ASP A 179 7.01 5.28 11.74
C ASP A 179 8.51 5.00 11.53
N LYS A 180 9.18 4.34 12.50
CA LYS A 180 10.62 4.11 12.48
C LYS A 180 11.01 2.85 11.70
N ASN A 181 12.06 2.94 10.89
CA ASN A 181 12.60 1.81 10.16
C ASN A 181 13.05 0.67 11.07
N GLN A 182 13.66 0.99 12.21
CA GLN A 182 14.07 0.00 13.18
C GLN A 182 12.87 -0.83 13.68
N ASP A 183 11.74 -0.19 14.01
CA ASP A 183 10.55 -0.88 14.50
C ASP A 183 9.94 -1.79 13.42
N LYS A 184 9.92 -1.34 12.16
CA LYS A 184 9.49 -2.15 11.00
C LYS A 184 10.35 -3.41 10.85
N LEU A 185 11.68 -3.25 10.87
CA LEU A 185 12.64 -4.35 10.74
C LEU A 185 12.53 -5.35 11.90
N GLU A 186 12.44 -4.85 13.13
CA GLU A 186 12.26 -5.71 14.31
C GLU A 186 10.93 -6.49 14.26
N TYR A 187 9.85 -5.85 13.79
CA TYR A 187 8.56 -6.52 13.63
C TYR A 187 8.65 -7.63 12.58
N LEU A 188 9.21 -7.32 11.40
CA LEU A 188 9.44 -8.31 10.34
C LEU A 188 10.33 -9.46 10.78
N LYS A 189 11.41 -9.17 11.50
CA LYS A 189 12.33 -10.19 12.03
C LYS A 189 11.61 -11.18 12.93
N LYS A 190 10.71 -10.71 13.81
CA LYS A 190 9.87 -11.57 14.65
C LYS A 190 8.98 -12.49 13.81
N ILE A 191 8.37 -11.95 12.75
CA ILE A 191 7.50 -12.72 11.86
C ILE A 191 8.31 -13.76 11.07
N ILE A 192 9.43 -13.36 10.46
CA ILE A 192 10.30 -14.26 9.69
C ILE A 192 10.77 -15.42 10.57
N LYS A 193 11.18 -15.13 11.81
CA LYS A 193 11.56 -16.18 12.78
C LYS A 193 10.39 -17.13 13.09
N LYS A 194 9.17 -16.62 13.16
CA LYS A 194 7.97 -17.44 13.39
C LYS A 194 7.60 -18.32 12.19
N LEU A 195 7.89 -17.85 10.97
CA LEU A 195 7.61 -18.58 9.73
C LEU A 195 8.66 -19.65 9.42
N GLY A 196 9.91 -19.47 9.88
CA GLY A 196 11.03 -20.38 9.63
C GLY A 196 11.30 -21.40 10.72
N GLY A 197 10.56 -21.40 11.81
CA GLY A 197 10.63 -22.39 12.92
C GLY A 197 9.45 -23.27 12.93
#